data_8687836eae3e3339cdc52a35eb0c6000
#
_entry.id   8687836eae3e3339cdc52a35eb0c6000
#
_cell.length_a   1.000
_cell.length_b   1.000
_cell.length_c   1.000
_cell.angle_alpha   90.00
_cell.angle_beta   90.00
_cell.angle_gamma   90.00
#
_symmetry.space_group_name_H-M   'P 1'
#
loop_
_entity.id
_entity.type
_entity.pdbx_description
1 polymer ?
#
loop_
_entity_poly.entity_id
_entity_poly.type
_entity_poly.pdbx_seq_one_letter_code
_entity_poly.pdbx_strand_id
1 'polypeptide(L)'
;STQGTLLEESMAKYLVIVESPAKVNTIKKFLGANYQVMASNGHVRDLPKSQLGFDVENDYEPKYITIRGKGDILAKLRKEAKKAEKIYLATDPDREGEAISWHLSKALKLEDDQIKRITFNEITKNAVKASLKEPRAINMNLVDAQQARRILDRMVGYEISPVLWAKVKRGLSAGRVQSVA
;
A
#
# COMPACT_ATOMS: atom_id res chain seq x y z
N SER A 1 -1.50 32.52 -3.43
CA SER A 1 -1.23 33.01 -2.08
C SER A 1 -1.21 31.85 -1.10
N THR A 2 -0.33 31.90 -0.11
CA THR A 2 -0.10 30.83 0.89
C THR A 2 -1.35 30.52 1.73
N GLN A 3 -2.24 31.48 1.89
CA GLN A 3 -3.49 31.32 2.65
C GLN A 3 -4.56 30.50 1.90
N GLY A 4 -4.61 30.63 0.60
CA GLY A 4 -5.54 29.82 -0.22
C GLY A 4 -5.20 28.32 -0.18
N THR A 5 -3.91 28.00 -0.23
CA THR A 5 -3.43 26.61 -0.20
C THR A 5 -3.73 25.94 1.13
N LEU A 6 -3.56 26.66 2.25
CA LEU A 6 -3.84 26.13 3.59
C LEU A 6 -5.34 25.90 3.83
N LEU A 7 -6.19 26.75 3.29
CA LEU A 7 -7.64 26.60 3.38
C LEU A 7 -8.15 25.43 2.51
N GLU A 8 -7.58 25.25 1.33
CA GLU A 8 -7.91 24.11 0.45
C GLU A 8 -7.49 22.79 1.08
N GLU A 9 -6.30 22.71 1.67
CA GLU A 9 -5.84 21.52 2.39
C GLU A 9 -6.70 21.19 3.61
N SER A 10 -7.19 22.20 4.35
CA SER A 10 -8.05 21.98 5.51
C SER A 10 -9.47 21.58 5.16
N MET A 11 -9.91 21.77 3.90
CA MET A 11 -11.26 21.42 3.43
C MET A 11 -11.33 20.09 2.67
N ALA A 12 -10.19 19.45 2.37
CA ALA A 12 -10.18 18.16 1.68
C ALA A 12 -10.72 17.06 2.59
N LYS A 13 -11.77 16.35 2.13
CA LYS A 13 -12.45 15.28 2.87
C LYS A 13 -11.85 13.90 2.60
N TYR A 14 -11.26 13.71 1.45
CA TYR A 14 -10.81 12.41 0.96
C TYR A 14 -9.33 12.45 0.62
N LEU A 15 -8.64 11.38 0.96
CA LEU A 15 -7.22 11.21 0.64
C LEU A 15 -7.07 10.14 -0.43
N VAL A 16 -6.31 10.46 -1.48
CA VAL A 16 -5.95 9.51 -2.55
C VAL A 16 -4.44 9.34 -2.53
N ILE A 17 -3.97 8.11 -2.39
CA ILE A 17 -2.54 7.78 -2.35
C ILE A 17 -2.16 7.05 -3.64
N VAL A 18 -1.23 7.62 -4.40
CA VAL A 18 -0.67 7.07 -5.63
C VAL A 18 0.77 6.64 -5.42
N GLU A 19 1.37 5.89 -6.36
CA GLU A 19 2.76 5.44 -6.23
C GLU A 19 3.78 6.53 -6.47
N SER A 20 3.55 7.38 -7.46
CA SER A 20 4.54 8.26 -8.04
C SER A 20 4.13 9.72 -7.95
N PRO A 21 5.05 10.63 -7.58
CA PRO A 21 4.78 12.06 -7.57
C PRO A 21 4.33 12.59 -8.94
N ALA A 22 4.77 11.98 -10.04
CA ALA A 22 4.40 12.39 -11.38
C ALA A 22 2.89 12.30 -11.65
N LYS A 23 2.19 11.39 -10.95
CA LYS A 23 0.75 11.20 -11.12
C LYS A 23 -0.10 12.14 -10.27
N VAL A 24 0.48 12.75 -9.23
CA VAL A 24 -0.25 13.55 -8.24
C VAL A 24 -0.99 14.73 -8.88
N ASN A 25 -0.29 15.55 -9.65
CA ASN A 25 -0.87 16.76 -10.22
C ASN A 25 -1.98 16.46 -11.23
N THR A 26 -1.78 15.45 -12.06
CA THR A 26 -2.78 15.04 -13.07
C THR A 26 -4.06 14.55 -12.41
N ILE A 27 -3.94 13.67 -11.41
CA ILE A 27 -5.10 13.11 -10.71
C ILE A 27 -5.81 14.21 -9.90
N LYS A 28 -5.06 15.08 -9.23
CA LYS A 28 -5.62 16.19 -8.48
C LYS A 28 -6.48 17.11 -9.36
N LYS A 29 -6.02 17.41 -10.57
CA LYS A 29 -6.80 18.21 -11.53
C LYS A 29 -8.14 17.58 -11.88
N PHE A 30 -8.19 16.25 -11.97
CA PHE A 30 -9.41 15.52 -12.28
C PHE A 30 -10.42 15.49 -11.12
N LEU A 31 -9.94 15.54 -9.88
CA LEU A 31 -10.75 15.26 -8.69
C LEU A 31 -11.25 16.52 -7.97
N GLY A 32 -10.54 17.63 -8.07
CA GLY A 32 -10.96 18.89 -7.45
C GLY A 32 -10.65 19.02 -5.95
N ALA A 33 -11.24 20.01 -5.29
CA ALA A 33 -10.85 20.48 -3.97
C ALA A 33 -11.18 19.53 -2.80
N ASN A 34 -12.17 18.63 -2.96
CA ASN A 34 -12.53 17.68 -1.90
C ASN A 34 -11.51 16.54 -1.74
N TYR A 35 -10.59 16.40 -2.68
CA TYR A 35 -9.62 15.33 -2.70
C TYR A 35 -8.21 15.88 -2.54
N GLN A 36 -7.49 15.32 -1.57
CA GLN A 36 -6.04 15.51 -1.46
C GLN A 36 -5.36 14.31 -2.09
N VAL A 37 -4.37 14.55 -2.96
CA VAL A 37 -3.62 13.49 -3.64
C VAL A 37 -2.18 13.54 -3.16
N MET A 38 -1.69 12.42 -2.66
CA MET A 38 -0.31 12.27 -2.18
C MET A 38 0.34 11.04 -2.79
N ALA A 39 1.66 11.04 -2.85
CA ALA A 39 2.43 9.91 -3.38
C ALA A 39 3.18 9.19 -2.26
N SER A 40 3.23 7.86 -2.35
CA SER A 40 4.04 7.03 -1.47
C SER A 40 5.51 6.96 -1.89
N ASN A 41 5.81 7.32 -3.13
CA ASN A 41 7.12 7.16 -3.76
C ASN A 41 7.58 5.70 -3.76
N GLY A 42 6.71 4.81 -4.23
CA GLY A 42 6.94 3.38 -4.30
C GLY A 42 6.62 2.64 -3.00
N HIS A 43 7.34 1.57 -2.73
CA HIS A 43 7.18 0.77 -1.52
C HIS A 43 7.61 1.53 -0.25
N VAL A 44 6.87 1.32 0.82
CA VAL A 44 7.15 1.93 2.14
C VAL A 44 7.65 0.91 3.17
N ARG A 45 7.41 -0.38 2.94
CA ARG A 45 7.91 -1.48 3.78
C ARG A 45 8.60 -2.52 2.91
N ASP A 46 9.58 -3.21 3.47
CA ASP A 46 10.24 -4.35 2.84
C ASP A 46 10.78 -5.29 3.92
N LEU A 47 11.28 -6.45 3.50
CA LEU A 47 11.99 -7.38 4.37
C LEU A 47 13.31 -6.74 4.81
N PRO A 48 13.80 -7.03 6.04
CA PRO A 48 15.10 -6.55 6.50
C PRO A 48 16.22 -7.00 5.55
N LYS A 49 17.17 -6.09 5.27
CA LYS A 49 18.24 -6.37 4.30
C LYS A 49 19.20 -7.47 4.73
N SER A 50 19.47 -7.58 6.03
CA SER A 50 20.50 -8.47 6.57
C SER A 50 19.97 -9.82 7.07
N GLN A 51 18.68 -10.09 6.87
CA GLN A 51 18.01 -11.30 7.38
C GLN A 51 17.17 -11.94 6.29
N LEU A 52 16.78 -13.20 6.48
CA LEU A 52 15.85 -13.87 5.55
C LEU A 52 14.48 -13.20 5.55
N GLY A 53 14.12 -12.48 6.59
CA GLY A 53 12.91 -11.67 6.62
C GLY A 53 11.67 -12.38 7.12
N PHE A 54 11.80 -13.57 7.76
CA PHE A 54 10.68 -14.23 8.42
C PHE A 54 11.01 -14.56 9.84
N ASP A 55 9.97 -14.64 10.64
CA ASP A 55 10.03 -14.92 12.05
C ASP A 55 9.80 -16.42 12.31
N VAL A 56 10.87 -17.11 12.72
CA VAL A 56 10.82 -18.54 13.02
C VAL A 56 9.90 -18.85 14.21
N GLU A 57 9.81 -17.94 15.18
CA GLU A 57 8.97 -18.10 16.37
C GLU A 57 7.49 -17.91 16.09
N ASN A 58 7.14 -17.17 15.03
CA ASN A 58 5.77 -16.89 14.61
C ASN A 58 5.40 -17.58 13.29
N ASP A 59 5.63 -18.86 13.18
CA ASP A 59 5.27 -19.70 12.03
C ASP A 59 5.83 -19.22 10.68
N TYR A 60 7.05 -18.66 10.70
CA TYR A 60 7.72 -18.17 9.50
C TYR A 60 6.98 -17.04 8.79
N GLU A 61 6.22 -16.22 9.51
CA GLU A 61 5.60 -15.03 8.95
C GLU A 61 6.66 -14.05 8.44
N PRO A 62 6.42 -13.40 7.28
CA PRO A 62 7.31 -12.33 6.82
C PRO A 62 7.32 -11.17 7.81
N LYS A 63 8.51 -10.72 8.18
CA LYS A 63 8.68 -9.61 9.12
C LYS A 63 9.08 -8.36 8.35
N TYR A 64 8.11 -7.53 8.04
CA TYR A 64 8.33 -6.30 7.29
C TYR A 64 8.74 -5.15 8.20
N ILE A 65 9.65 -4.32 7.69
CA ILE A 65 10.08 -3.08 8.35
C ILE A 65 9.88 -1.89 7.41
N THR A 66 9.79 -0.71 7.98
CA THR A 66 9.77 0.53 7.19
C THR A 66 11.09 0.67 6.43
N ILE A 67 11.00 0.95 5.13
CA ILE A 67 12.17 1.18 4.29
C ILE A 67 12.88 2.44 4.77
N ARG A 68 14.20 2.37 4.89
CA ARG A 68 15.04 3.50 5.26
C ARG A 68 14.79 4.69 4.32
N GLY A 69 14.55 5.86 4.90
CA GLY A 69 14.22 7.07 4.16
C GLY A 69 12.74 7.30 3.91
N LYS A 70 11.86 6.34 4.27
CA LYS A 70 10.41 6.47 4.09
C LYS A 70 9.67 6.97 5.35
N GLY A 71 10.37 7.17 6.46
CA GLY A 71 9.75 7.61 7.71
C GLY A 71 9.02 8.94 7.59
N ASP A 72 9.62 9.93 6.93
CA ASP A 72 9.03 11.27 6.77
C ASP A 72 7.78 11.24 5.91
N ILE A 73 7.80 10.50 4.80
CA ILE A 73 6.64 10.38 3.91
C ILE A 73 5.49 9.65 4.61
N LEU A 74 5.80 8.60 5.38
CA LEU A 74 4.79 7.90 6.18
C LEU A 74 4.18 8.78 7.26
N ALA A 75 4.99 9.62 7.92
CA ALA A 75 4.49 10.56 8.91
C ALA A 75 3.49 11.56 8.31
N LYS A 76 3.81 12.09 7.14
CA LYS A 76 2.91 12.99 6.39
C LYS A 76 1.61 12.28 5.98
N LEU A 77 1.73 11.07 5.46
CA LEU A 77 0.57 10.27 5.06
C LEU A 77 -0.32 9.94 6.26
N ARG A 78 0.25 9.58 7.40
CA ARG A 78 -0.50 9.31 8.64
C ARG A 78 -1.27 10.53 9.11
N LYS A 79 -0.63 11.69 9.07
CA LYS A 79 -1.26 12.95 9.47
C LYS A 79 -2.49 13.25 8.62
N GLU A 80 -2.37 13.12 7.31
CA GLU A 80 -3.48 13.37 6.40
C GLU A 80 -4.54 12.26 6.45
N ALA A 81 -4.15 11.01 6.64
CA ALA A 81 -5.08 9.90 6.79
C ALA A 81 -5.99 10.06 8.01
N LYS A 82 -5.48 10.61 9.11
CA LYS A 82 -6.28 10.87 10.32
C LYS A 82 -7.38 11.91 10.11
N LYS A 83 -7.18 12.84 9.19
CA LYS A 83 -8.16 13.90 8.88
C LYS A 83 -9.17 13.47 7.82
N ALA A 84 -8.87 12.46 7.03
CA ALA A 84 -9.68 12.04 5.91
C ALA A 84 -10.86 11.18 6.35
N GLU A 85 -12.03 11.41 5.75
CA GLU A 85 -13.20 10.56 5.93
C GLU A 85 -13.04 9.22 5.20
N LYS A 86 -12.41 9.25 4.02
CA LYS A 86 -12.14 8.07 3.21
C LYS A 86 -10.73 8.14 2.64
N ILE A 87 -10.10 6.98 2.55
CA ILE A 87 -8.74 6.84 2.02
C ILE A 87 -8.77 5.89 0.83
N TYR A 88 -8.44 6.43 -0.34
CA TYR A 88 -8.37 5.67 -1.58
C TYR A 88 -6.93 5.31 -1.89
N LEU A 89 -6.67 4.02 -2.04
CA LEU A 89 -5.35 3.51 -2.43
C LEU A 89 -5.38 3.26 -3.94
N ALA A 90 -4.69 4.13 -4.68
CA ALA A 90 -4.77 4.22 -6.14
C ALA A 90 -3.45 3.88 -6.82
N THR A 91 -2.75 2.89 -6.29
CA THR A 91 -1.53 2.36 -6.89
C THR A 91 -1.87 1.54 -8.16
N ASP A 92 -0.86 1.19 -8.94
CA ASP A 92 -1.06 0.53 -10.24
C ASP A 92 -1.84 -0.79 -10.12
N PRO A 93 -2.58 -1.20 -11.18
CA PRO A 93 -3.42 -2.40 -11.15
C PRO A 93 -2.63 -3.70 -11.42
N ASP A 94 -1.46 -3.85 -10.84
CA ASP A 94 -0.63 -5.04 -10.94
C ASP A 94 -0.28 -5.60 -9.56
N ARG A 95 0.48 -6.70 -9.50
CA ARG A 95 0.91 -7.31 -8.22
C ARG A 95 1.68 -6.34 -7.34
N GLU A 96 2.59 -5.59 -7.94
CA GLU A 96 3.39 -4.60 -7.21
C GLU A 96 2.50 -3.50 -6.64
N GLY A 97 1.57 -2.98 -7.43
CA GLY A 97 0.62 -1.97 -6.97
C GLY A 97 -0.28 -2.46 -5.85
N GLU A 98 -0.76 -3.70 -5.93
CA GLU A 98 -1.54 -4.31 -4.84
C GLU A 98 -0.71 -4.43 -3.56
N ALA A 99 0.53 -4.88 -3.67
CA ALA A 99 1.43 -5.01 -2.53
C ALA A 99 1.73 -3.64 -1.90
N ILE A 100 1.98 -2.62 -2.70
CA ILE A 100 2.19 -1.26 -2.20
C ILE A 100 0.97 -0.77 -1.42
N SER A 101 -0.24 -0.96 -1.95
CA SER A 101 -1.47 -0.62 -1.24
C SER A 101 -1.62 -1.37 0.07
N TRP A 102 -1.34 -2.66 0.09
CA TRP A 102 -1.39 -3.47 1.30
C TRP A 102 -0.37 -3.00 2.34
N HIS A 103 0.87 -2.74 1.94
CA HIS A 103 1.90 -2.21 2.84
C HIS A 103 1.52 -0.84 3.40
N LEU A 104 0.92 0.02 2.57
CA LEU A 104 0.40 1.32 3.03
C LEU A 104 -0.70 1.14 4.07
N SER A 105 -1.65 0.23 3.85
CA SER A 105 -2.73 -0.02 4.79
C SER A 105 -2.20 -0.48 6.16
N LYS A 106 -1.17 -1.30 6.17
CA LYS A 106 -0.53 -1.78 7.42
C LYS A 106 0.31 -0.67 8.07
N ALA A 107 1.12 0.05 7.30
CA ALA A 107 1.97 1.12 7.82
C ALA A 107 1.16 2.30 8.37
N LEU A 108 0.03 2.61 7.77
CA LEU A 108 -0.88 3.67 8.21
C LEU A 108 -1.89 3.17 9.24
N LYS A 109 -1.91 1.89 9.55
CA LYS A 109 -2.83 1.26 10.51
C LYS A 109 -4.30 1.54 10.19
N LEU A 110 -4.66 1.39 8.93
CA LEU A 110 -6.02 1.62 8.46
C LEU A 110 -6.92 0.44 8.85
N GLU A 111 -8.15 0.77 9.28
CA GLU A 111 -9.20 -0.23 9.47
C GLU A 111 -9.73 -0.71 8.12
N ASP A 112 -10.25 -1.94 8.06
CA ASP A 112 -10.72 -2.54 6.80
C ASP A 112 -11.81 -1.71 6.13
N ASP A 113 -12.70 -1.08 6.90
CA ASP A 113 -13.76 -0.21 6.38
C ASP A 113 -13.25 1.13 5.81
N GLN A 114 -12.04 1.56 6.21
CA GLN A 114 -11.40 2.76 5.68
C GLN A 114 -10.66 2.51 4.36
N ILE A 115 -10.32 1.25 4.07
CA ILE A 115 -9.53 0.89 2.89
C ILE A 115 -10.42 0.85 1.66
N LYS A 116 -10.16 1.74 0.71
CA LYS A 116 -10.84 1.83 -0.58
C LYS A 116 -9.79 1.66 -1.68
N ARG A 117 -9.61 0.45 -2.16
CA ARG A 117 -8.70 0.17 -3.27
C ARG A 117 -9.38 0.56 -4.58
N ILE A 118 -8.76 1.42 -5.37
CA ILE A 118 -9.24 1.79 -6.71
C ILE A 118 -8.15 1.52 -7.74
N THR A 119 -8.55 1.13 -8.93
CA THR A 119 -7.65 0.88 -10.05
C THR A 119 -8.22 1.47 -11.33
N PHE A 120 -7.33 1.95 -12.18
CA PHE A 120 -7.67 2.42 -13.52
C PHE A 120 -6.51 2.10 -14.47
N ASN A 121 -6.82 1.68 -15.67
CA ASN A 121 -5.82 1.28 -16.67
C ASN A 121 -5.24 2.47 -17.43
N GLU A 122 -5.91 3.61 -17.39
CA GLU A 122 -5.47 4.84 -18.02
C GLU A 122 -5.70 6.03 -17.10
N ILE A 123 -4.87 7.06 -17.22
CA ILE A 123 -5.00 8.26 -16.39
C ILE A 123 -5.81 9.30 -17.17
N THR A 124 -7.10 9.07 -17.26
CA THR A 124 -8.07 9.99 -17.83
C THR A 124 -9.08 10.41 -16.77
N LYS A 125 -9.70 11.57 -16.95
CA LYS A 125 -10.71 12.08 -16.00
C LYS A 125 -11.85 11.08 -15.81
N ASN A 126 -12.35 10.50 -16.90
CA ASN A 126 -13.46 9.55 -16.85
C ASN A 126 -13.08 8.25 -16.13
N ALA A 127 -11.89 7.69 -16.44
CA ALA A 127 -11.42 6.46 -15.81
C ALA A 127 -11.19 6.65 -14.31
N VAL A 128 -10.57 7.74 -13.90
CA VAL A 128 -10.30 8.03 -12.48
C VAL A 128 -11.62 8.25 -11.73
N LYS A 129 -12.53 9.03 -12.26
CA LYS A 129 -13.83 9.26 -11.61
C LYS A 129 -14.69 8.01 -11.54
N ALA A 130 -14.67 7.17 -12.58
CA ALA A 130 -15.38 5.89 -12.57
C ALA A 130 -14.84 4.95 -11.49
N SER A 131 -13.51 4.90 -11.30
CA SER A 131 -12.89 4.06 -10.29
C SER A 131 -13.30 4.42 -8.87
N LEU A 132 -13.54 5.71 -8.58
CA LEU A 132 -14.00 6.17 -7.27
C LEU A 132 -15.40 5.68 -6.91
N LYS A 133 -16.21 5.36 -7.90
CA LYS A 133 -17.56 4.83 -7.69
C LYS A 133 -17.59 3.34 -7.41
N GLU A 134 -16.53 2.63 -7.72
CA GLU A 134 -16.41 1.18 -7.57
C GLU A 134 -15.15 0.80 -6.78
N PRO A 135 -14.97 1.30 -5.54
CA PRO A 135 -13.86 0.88 -4.72
C PRO A 135 -14.02 -0.59 -4.30
N ARG A 136 -12.91 -1.27 -4.16
CA ARG A 136 -12.88 -2.66 -3.72
C ARG A 136 -11.93 -2.87 -2.54
N ALA A 137 -11.95 -4.05 -1.96
CA ALA A 137 -10.94 -4.47 -0.99
C ALA A 137 -9.62 -4.79 -1.71
N ILE A 138 -8.53 -4.83 -0.96
CA ILE A 138 -7.23 -5.27 -1.48
C ILE A 138 -7.33 -6.74 -1.89
N ASN A 139 -6.82 -7.07 -3.08
CA ASN A 139 -6.78 -8.43 -3.57
C ASN A 139 -5.60 -9.18 -2.92
N MET A 140 -5.88 -9.95 -1.89
CA MET A 140 -4.85 -10.65 -1.13
C MET A 140 -4.17 -11.77 -1.94
N ASN A 141 -4.79 -12.29 -2.98
CA ASN A 141 -4.13 -13.26 -3.86
C ASN A 141 -2.96 -12.61 -4.61
N LEU A 142 -3.12 -11.38 -5.08
CA LEU A 142 -2.03 -10.62 -5.70
C LEU A 142 -0.95 -10.23 -4.70
N VAL A 143 -1.35 -9.86 -3.49
CA VAL A 143 -0.41 -9.55 -2.39
C VAL A 143 0.42 -10.78 -2.03
N ASP A 144 -0.23 -11.93 -1.84
CA ASP A 144 0.46 -13.18 -1.50
C ASP A 144 1.42 -13.61 -2.62
N ALA A 145 1.03 -13.44 -3.88
CA ALA A 145 1.91 -13.73 -5.02
C ALA A 145 3.16 -12.85 -5.02
N GLN A 146 3.01 -11.57 -4.73
CA GLN A 146 4.14 -10.63 -4.63
C GLN A 146 5.03 -10.98 -3.43
N GLN A 147 4.44 -11.27 -2.28
CA GLN A 147 5.19 -11.67 -1.08
C GLN A 147 6.00 -12.95 -1.34
N ALA A 148 5.39 -13.97 -1.94
CA ALA A 148 6.06 -15.22 -2.27
C ALA A 148 7.25 -14.98 -3.20
N ARG A 149 7.08 -14.17 -4.23
CA ARG A 149 8.15 -13.79 -5.15
C ARG A 149 9.27 -13.04 -4.44
N ARG A 150 8.92 -12.06 -3.58
CA ARG A 150 9.90 -11.29 -2.83
C ARG A 150 10.74 -12.16 -1.90
N ILE A 151 10.09 -13.12 -1.24
CA ILE A 151 10.77 -14.08 -0.38
C ILE A 151 11.69 -15.00 -1.19
N LEU A 152 11.22 -15.51 -2.34
CA LEU A 152 12.04 -16.33 -3.23
C LEU A 152 13.27 -15.57 -3.73
N ASP A 153 13.12 -14.32 -4.13
CA ASP A 153 14.25 -13.47 -4.54
C ASP A 153 15.26 -13.30 -3.39
N ARG A 154 14.78 -13.15 -2.17
CA ARG A 154 15.63 -13.07 -0.98
C ARG A 154 16.37 -14.37 -0.71
N MET A 155 15.73 -15.50 -0.99
CA MET A 155 16.25 -16.84 -0.77
C MET A 155 17.23 -17.30 -1.84
N VAL A 156 17.34 -16.61 -2.97
CA VAL A 156 18.34 -16.93 -4.00
C VAL A 156 19.74 -16.87 -3.38
N GLY A 157 20.49 -17.98 -3.46
CA GLY A 157 21.80 -18.12 -2.83
C GLY A 157 21.79 -18.82 -1.47
N TYR A 158 20.62 -19.08 -0.89
CA TYR A 158 20.50 -19.94 0.30
C TYR A 158 20.00 -21.32 -0.13
N GLU A 159 20.61 -22.39 0.39
CA GLU A 159 20.08 -23.76 0.22
C GLU A 159 18.85 -23.92 1.10
N ILE A 160 17.68 -24.01 0.46
CA ILE A 160 16.42 -24.11 1.19
C ILE A 160 15.81 -25.46 0.98
N SER A 161 15.52 -26.16 2.09
CA SER A 161 14.81 -27.42 2.03
C SER A 161 13.35 -27.25 1.64
N PRO A 162 12.73 -28.23 0.97
CA PRO A 162 11.30 -28.21 0.70
C PRO A 162 10.45 -28.07 1.97
N VAL A 163 10.93 -28.61 3.09
CA VAL A 163 10.25 -28.50 4.39
C VAL A 163 10.20 -27.04 4.87
N LEU A 164 11.32 -26.31 4.76
CA LEU A 164 11.36 -24.89 5.13
C LEU A 164 10.44 -24.07 4.23
N TRP A 165 10.45 -24.32 2.93
CA TRP A 165 9.56 -23.65 1.99
C TRP A 165 8.09 -23.88 2.32
N ALA A 166 7.70 -25.11 2.65
CA ALA A 166 6.34 -25.43 3.05
C ALA A 166 5.91 -24.65 4.32
N LYS A 167 6.81 -24.46 5.28
CA LYS A 167 6.55 -23.68 6.51
C LYS A 167 6.37 -22.20 6.20
N VAL A 168 7.17 -21.64 5.31
CA VAL A 168 7.05 -20.24 4.86
C VAL A 168 5.72 -20.00 4.16
N LYS A 169 5.30 -20.91 3.29
CA LYS A 169 4.00 -20.84 2.62
C LYS A 169 2.84 -20.87 3.61
N ARG A 170 2.92 -21.69 4.64
CA ARG A 170 1.91 -21.73 5.70
C ARG A 170 1.86 -20.41 6.49
N GLY A 171 3.00 -19.80 6.76
CA GLY A 171 3.07 -18.50 7.43
C GLY A 171 2.37 -17.40 6.62
N LEU A 172 2.54 -17.39 5.30
CA LEU A 172 1.85 -16.47 4.41
C LEU A 172 0.32 -16.66 4.47
N SER A 173 -0.14 -17.91 4.44
CA SER A 173 -1.57 -18.24 4.51
C SER A 173 -2.18 -17.87 5.88
N ALA A 174 -1.47 -18.10 6.98
CA ALA A 174 -1.92 -17.74 8.33
C ALA A 174 -2.08 -16.22 8.47
N GLY A 175 -1.13 -15.43 7.95
CA GLY A 175 -1.22 -13.97 7.93
C GLY A 175 -2.45 -13.48 7.18
N ARG A 176 -2.81 -14.13 6.06
CA ARG A 176 -4.01 -13.81 5.30
C ARG A 176 -5.29 -14.09 6.08
N VAL A 177 -5.37 -15.23 6.76
CA VAL A 177 -6.54 -15.59 7.58
C VAL A 177 -6.73 -14.60 8.73
N GLN A 178 -5.66 -14.18 9.39
CA GLN A 178 -5.71 -13.19 10.46
C GLN A 178 -6.15 -11.82 9.97
N SER A 179 -5.84 -11.44 8.73
CA SER A 179 -6.24 -10.15 8.17
C SER A 179 -7.69 -10.10 7.72
N VAL A 180 -8.35 -11.24 7.55
CA VAL A 180 -9.77 -11.35 7.19
C VAL A 180 -10.67 -11.44 8.41
N ALA A 181 -10.14 -11.90 9.51
CA ALA A 181 -10.85 -11.97 10.79
C ALA A 181 -10.78 -10.65 11.53
#